data_0f078d3bfe64b91e37a27a3c1f3da9e7
#
_entry.id   0f078d3bfe64b91e37a27a3c1f3da9e7
#
_cell.length_a   1.000
_cell.length_b   1.000
_cell.length_c   1.000
_cell.angle_alpha   90.00
_cell.angle_beta   90.00
_cell.angle_gamma   90.00
#
_symmetry.space_group_name_H-M   'P 1'
#
loop_
_entity.id
_entity.type
_entity.pdbx_description
1 polymer ?
#
loop_
_entity_poly.entity_id
_entity_poly.type
_entity_poly.pdbx_seq_one_letter_code
_entity_poly.pdbx_strand_id
1 'polypeptide(L)'
;MTRLWPEGEPVEAWSGEERASPDAETPAGFTWGGAPHRILEVCNRWRVHTRWWQPDEAIWREYVKVATGTGLLCLLYRDLLNGGWFLARVYD
;
A
#
# COMPACT_ATOMS: atom_id res chain seq x y z
N MET A 1 0.17 -5.54 18.79
CA MET A 1 1.62 -5.52 18.49
C MET A 1 1.81 -5.13 17.03
N THR A 2 2.61 -4.11 16.78
CA THR A 2 2.86 -3.63 15.41
C THR A 2 3.83 -4.54 14.69
N ARG A 3 3.47 -4.94 13.48
CA ARG A 3 4.36 -5.73 12.62
C ARG A 3 4.92 -4.83 11.53
N LEU A 4 6.21 -4.97 11.25
CA LEU A 4 6.93 -4.14 10.31
C LEU A 4 7.71 -4.99 9.31
N TRP A 5 7.57 -4.66 8.04
CA TRP A 5 8.36 -5.26 6.95
C TRP A 5 9.13 -4.13 6.26
N PRO A 6 10.43 -3.94 6.59
CA PRO A 6 11.21 -2.82 6.05
C PRO A 6 11.26 -2.75 4.53
N GLU A 7 11.29 -3.90 3.87
CA GLU A 7 11.32 -3.97 2.41
C GLU A 7 9.96 -4.27 1.80
N GLY A 8 8.93 -4.34 2.65
CA GLY A 8 7.58 -4.64 2.21
C GLY A 8 7.35 -6.11 1.91
N GLU A 9 6.14 -6.58 2.19
CA GLU A 9 5.68 -7.91 1.81
C GLU A 9 4.76 -7.76 0.61
N PRO A 10 5.05 -8.41 -0.52
CA PRO A 10 4.19 -8.30 -1.70
C PRO A 10 2.77 -8.76 -1.39
N VAL A 11 1.80 -7.99 -1.83
CA VAL A 11 0.38 -8.32 -1.67
C VAL A 11 -0.33 -8.17 -3.01
N GLU A 12 -1.39 -8.94 -3.21
CA GLU A 12 -2.25 -8.77 -4.37
C GLU A 12 -3.32 -7.74 -4.03
N ALA A 13 -3.30 -6.63 -4.76
CA ALA A 13 -4.29 -5.58 -4.61
C ALA A 13 -5.30 -5.67 -5.76
N TRP A 14 -6.57 -5.38 -5.45
CA TRP A 14 -7.61 -5.36 -6.48
C TRP A 14 -8.33 -4.01 -6.50
N SER A 15 -8.85 -3.67 -7.68
CA SER A 15 -9.60 -2.43 -7.88
C SER A 15 -11.10 -2.72 -7.80
N GLY A 16 -11.84 -1.81 -7.18
CA GLY A 16 -13.28 -1.87 -7.18
C GLY A 16 -13.84 -1.34 -8.50
N GLU A 17 -14.86 -2.00 -9.04
CA GLU A 17 -15.49 -1.59 -10.30
C GLU A 17 -16.20 -0.24 -10.21
N GLU A 18 -16.58 0.17 -9.02
CA GLU A 18 -17.34 1.39 -8.80
C GLU A 18 -16.46 2.63 -8.58
N ARG A 19 -15.18 2.49 -8.74
CA ARG A 19 -14.27 3.60 -8.51
C ARG A 19 -14.16 4.51 -9.72
N ALA A 20 -15.10 5.43 -9.82
CA ALA A 20 -15.00 6.58 -10.69
C ALA A 20 -14.24 7.73 -10.04
N SER A 21 -13.46 7.46 -9.00
CA SER A 21 -12.72 8.47 -8.27
C SER A 21 -11.42 8.83 -8.98
N PRO A 22 -10.99 10.10 -8.97
CA PRO A 22 -9.66 10.48 -9.41
C PRO A 22 -8.55 9.80 -8.58
N ASP A 23 -8.89 9.20 -7.45
CA ASP A 23 -7.98 8.39 -6.65
C ASP A 23 -7.97 6.92 -7.08
N ALA A 24 -8.15 6.67 -8.38
CA ALA A 24 -8.13 5.32 -8.94
C ALA A 24 -6.83 4.56 -8.65
N GLU A 25 -5.81 5.24 -8.15
CA GLU A 25 -4.55 4.62 -7.77
C GLU A 25 -4.60 3.88 -6.44
N THR A 26 -5.61 4.11 -5.62
CA THR A 26 -5.78 3.38 -4.36
C THR A 26 -6.62 2.14 -4.63
N PRO A 27 -6.14 0.93 -4.27
CA PRO A 27 -6.91 -0.27 -4.49
C PRO A 27 -8.15 -0.32 -3.59
N ALA A 28 -9.13 -1.13 -3.98
CA ALA A 28 -10.31 -1.38 -3.17
C ALA A 28 -10.00 -2.31 -2.00
N GLY A 29 -8.96 -3.12 -2.14
CA GLY A 29 -8.52 -4.04 -1.11
C GLY A 29 -7.27 -4.78 -1.53
N PHE A 30 -6.81 -5.66 -0.65
CA PHE A 30 -5.62 -6.47 -0.89
C PHE A 30 -5.74 -7.81 -0.16
N THR A 31 -4.97 -8.79 -0.61
CA THR A 31 -4.90 -10.10 0.03
C THR A 31 -3.61 -10.19 0.84
N TRP A 32 -3.73 -10.55 2.11
CA TRP A 32 -2.61 -10.74 3.00
C TRP A 32 -2.92 -11.86 3.99
N GLY A 33 -1.93 -12.72 4.22
CA GLY A 33 -2.09 -13.84 5.13
C GLY A 33 -3.15 -14.85 4.66
N GLY A 34 -3.37 -14.94 3.35
CA GLY A 34 -4.37 -15.83 2.77
C GLY A 34 -5.80 -15.33 2.90
N ALA A 35 -6.00 -14.09 3.35
CA ALA A 35 -7.34 -13.51 3.53
C ALA A 35 -7.48 -12.18 2.80
N PRO A 36 -8.66 -11.88 2.23
CA PRO A 36 -8.91 -10.59 1.62
C PRO A 36 -9.19 -9.53 2.67
N HIS A 37 -8.67 -8.33 2.44
CA HIS A 37 -8.89 -7.18 3.30
C HIS A 37 -9.41 -6.02 2.46
N ARG A 38 -10.66 -5.66 2.65
CA ARG A 38 -11.26 -4.55 1.93
C ARG A 38 -10.85 -3.24 2.60
N ILE A 39 -10.40 -2.28 1.81
CA ILE A 39 -10.05 -0.95 2.31
C ILE A 39 -11.33 -0.13 2.46
N LEU A 40 -11.60 0.31 3.69
CA LEU A 40 -12.75 1.13 4.00
C LEU A 40 -12.43 2.62 3.99
N GLU A 41 -11.20 2.96 4.42
CA GLU A 41 -10.81 4.35 4.57
C GLU A 41 -9.32 4.52 4.29
N VAL A 42 -8.96 5.58 3.59
CA VAL A 42 -7.59 6.02 3.44
C VAL A 42 -7.34 7.11 4.47
N CYS A 43 -6.50 6.80 5.46
CA CYS A 43 -6.22 7.72 6.56
C CYS A 43 -5.14 8.74 6.22
N ASN A 44 -4.18 8.35 5.38
CA ASN A 44 -3.09 9.23 4.96
C ASN A 44 -2.45 8.70 3.68
N ARG A 45 -1.80 9.61 2.97
CA ARG A 45 -1.09 9.28 1.73
C ARG A 45 0.09 10.24 1.56
N TRP A 46 1.26 9.68 1.21
CA TRP A 46 2.43 10.50 0.91
C TRP A 46 3.36 9.74 -0.03
N ARG A 47 4.27 10.48 -0.67
CA ARG A 47 5.26 9.91 -1.58
C ARG A 47 6.65 10.08 -1.01
N VAL A 48 7.50 9.09 -1.24
CA VAL A 48 8.91 9.10 -0.88
C VAL A 48 9.72 8.87 -2.15
N HIS A 49 10.64 9.79 -2.43
CA HIS A 49 11.54 9.68 -3.57
C HIS A 49 12.95 9.99 -3.07
N THR A 50 13.76 8.94 -2.88
CA THR A 50 15.12 9.06 -2.36
C THR A 50 16.11 8.57 -3.37
N ARG A 51 17.35 9.10 -3.30
CA ARG A 51 18.48 8.71 -4.16
C ARG A 51 18.15 8.79 -5.64
N TRP A 52 17.38 9.76 -6.02
CA TRP A 52 16.98 9.96 -7.42
C TRP A 52 18.17 10.18 -8.35
N TRP A 53 19.33 10.56 -7.80
CA TRP A 53 20.59 10.75 -8.55
C TRP A 53 21.34 9.44 -8.77
N GLN A 54 20.90 8.33 -8.17
CA GLN A 54 21.48 6.99 -8.33
C GLN A 54 20.39 6.02 -8.76
N PRO A 55 20.13 5.88 -10.08
CA PRO A 55 19.01 5.09 -10.57
C PRO A 55 18.94 3.66 -10.03
N ASP A 56 20.10 3.03 -9.78
CA ASP A 56 20.14 1.66 -9.26
C ASP A 56 19.70 1.55 -7.81
N GLU A 57 19.69 2.67 -7.08
CA GLU A 57 19.34 2.72 -5.67
C GLU A 57 18.13 3.60 -5.39
N ALA A 58 17.53 4.15 -6.42
CA ALA A 58 16.40 5.06 -6.26
C ALA A 58 15.21 4.33 -5.65
N ILE A 59 14.58 4.98 -4.68
CA ILE A 59 13.32 4.53 -4.09
C ILE A 59 12.28 5.58 -4.44
N TRP A 60 11.23 5.15 -5.14
CA TRP A 60 10.10 6.01 -5.43
C TRP A 60 8.84 5.24 -5.10
N ARG A 61 8.20 5.62 -3.98
CA ARG A 61 7.07 4.91 -3.42
C ARG A 61 5.95 5.85 -3.04
N GLU A 62 4.73 5.39 -3.21
CA GLU A 62 3.57 6.06 -2.66
C GLU A 62 3.05 5.23 -1.50
N TYR A 63 3.09 5.80 -0.30
CA TYR A 63 2.60 5.15 0.90
C TYR A 63 1.15 5.53 1.14
N VAL A 64 0.34 4.56 1.55
CA VAL A 64 -1.06 4.76 1.86
C VAL A 64 -1.36 4.07 3.18
N LYS A 65 -1.81 4.84 4.17
CA LYS A 65 -2.26 4.30 5.45
C LYS A 65 -3.76 4.07 5.36
N VAL A 66 -4.18 2.84 5.56
CA VAL A 66 -5.57 2.44 5.32
C VAL A 66 -6.16 1.69 6.50
N ALA A 67 -7.47 1.84 6.68
CA ALA A 67 -8.25 1.04 7.61
C ALA A 67 -9.05 0.02 6.80
N THR A 68 -9.05 -1.24 7.25
CA THR A 68 -9.71 -2.33 6.55
C THR A 68 -11.01 -2.75 7.24
N GLY A 69 -11.87 -3.44 6.48
CA GLY A 69 -13.11 -3.99 7.01
C GLY A 69 -12.91 -5.12 8.01
N THR A 70 -11.71 -5.67 8.09
CA THR A 70 -11.35 -6.70 9.06
C THR A 70 -10.80 -6.11 10.37
N GLY A 71 -10.81 -4.78 10.50
CA GLY A 71 -10.38 -4.10 11.72
C GLY A 71 -8.89 -3.82 11.81
N LEU A 72 -8.16 -3.96 10.71
CA LEU A 72 -6.72 -3.67 10.70
C LEU A 72 -6.47 -2.23 10.25
N LEU A 73 -5.40 -1.66 10.79
CA LEU A 73 -4.83 -0.42 10.32
C LEU A 73 -3.48 -0.77 9.71
N CYS A 74 -3.32 -0.50 8.42
CA CYS A 74 -2.17 -0.95 7.65
C CYS A 74 -1.50 0.18 6.92
N LEU A 75 -0.20 0.01 6.69
CA LEU A 75 0.57 0.87 5.80
C LEU A 75 0.96 0.07 4.57
N LEU A 76 0.44 0.47 3.43
CA LEU A 76 0.78 -0.11 2.13
C LEU A 76 1.67 0.86 1.36
N TYR A 77 2.44 0.35 0.41
CA TYR A 77 3.08 1.22 -0.57
C TYR A 77 3.01 0.62 -1.95
N ARG A 78 2.97 1.51 -2.94
CA ARG A 78 3.11 1.15 -4.34
C ARG A 78 4.50 1.57 -4.79
N ASP A 79 5.22 0.65 -5.40
CA ASP A 79 6.52 0.95 -6.00
C ASP A 79 6.25 1.66 -7.34
N LEU A 80 6.60 2.93 -7.43
CA LEU A 80 6.36 3.75 -8.62
C LEU A 80 7.36 3.48 -9.73
N LEU A 81 8.47 2.82 -9.42
CA LEU A 81 9.48 2.45 -10.42
C LEU A 81 9.17 1.12 -11.07
N ASN A 82 8.80 0.12 -10.27
CA ASN A 82 8.62 -1.25 -10.74
C ASN A 82 7.17 -1.71 -10.73
N GLY A 83 6.28 -0.95 -10.13
CA GLY A 83 4.89 -1.33 -9.93
C GLY A 83 4.73 -2.31 -8.78
N GLY A 84 3.48 -2.69 -8.51
CA GLY A 84 3.15 -3.62 -7.44
C GLY A 84 2.87 -2.95 -6.12
N TRP A 85 2.06 -3.64 -5.32
CA TRP A 85 1.68 -3.21 -3.98
C TRP A 85 2.37 -4.06 -2.93
N PHE A 86 2.74 -3.44 -1.83
CA PHE A 86 3.46 -4.09 -0.74
C PHE A 86 2.87 -3.65 0.60
N LEU A 87 2.85 -4.56 1.55
CA LEU A 87 2.48 -4.28 2.92
C LEU A 87 3.74 -3.92 3.71
N ALA A 88 3.80 -2.71 4.23
CA ALA A 88 4.97 -2.24 4.98
C ALA A 88 4.78 -2.37 6.49
N ARG A 89 3.56 -2.21 6.99
CA ARG A 89 3.30 -2.26 8.42
C ARG A 89 1.84 -2.60 8.69
N VAL A 90 1.63 -3.35 9.76
CA VAL A 90 0.30 -3.57 10.36
C VAL A 90 0.35 -3.02 11.77
N TYR A 91 -0.56 -2.12 12.07
CA TYR A 91 -0.70 -1.53 13.41
C TYR A 91 -1.73 -2.35 14.18
N ASP A 92 -1.28 -3.04 15.19
CA ASP A 92 -2.16 -3.82 16.06
C ASP A 92 -2.46 -3.07 17.35
#